data_8a8f826bfaab986e8f6cf3a265bcf38e
#
_entry.id   8a8f826bfaab986e8f6cf3a265bcf38e
#
_cell.length_a   1.000
_cell.length_b   1.000
_cell.length_c   1.000
_cell.angle_alpha   90.00
_cell.angle_beta   90.00
_cell.angle_gamma   90.00
#
_symmetry.space_group_name_H-M   'P 1'
#
loop_
_entity.id
_entity.type
_entity.pdbx_description
1 polymer ?
#
loop_
_entity_poly.entity_id
_entity_poly.type
_entity_poly.pdbx_seq_one_letter_code
_entity_poly.pdbx_strand_id
1 'polypeptide(L)'
;LTGPGFNRMDWSPNFQRSVCKGQRKLYQDKTVFAQGGLLAGRAAVEKRELPRLVCKGRSPVRLSLLVKHEGQERELVLAERGAALLTAGARFRFLPEDRKEVQLLLSDGGRVIRSLPVALDVLPEREDKSCYIDVSFRFSDERRAEFTLVDAGFGEIFPPSGKESRQEVELWD
;
A
#
# COMPACT_ATOMS: atom_id res chain seq x y z
N LEU A 1 24.56 -10.17 -1.36
CA LEU A 1 24.83 -9.66 -0.01
C LEU A 1 25.95 -8.62 -0.10
N THR A 2 25.80 -7.49 0.57
CA THR A 2 26.78 -6.41 0.62
C THR A 2 26.64 -5.63 1.93
N GLY A 3 27.63 -4.78 2.23
CA GLY A 3 27.63 -3.92 3.41
C GLY A 3 29.03 -3.84 4.06
N PRO A 4 29.24 -2.90 5.03
CA PRO A 4 30.56 -2.72 5.65
C PRO A 4 31.15 -3.97 6.27
N GLY A 5 30.31 -4.84 6.82
CA GLY A 5 30.74 -6.14 7.39
C GLY A 5 31.22 -7.15 6.37
N PHE A 6 30.87 -6.99 5.07
CA PHE A 6 31.28 -7.88 4.00
C PHE A 6 32.47 -7.35 3.19
N ASN A 7 33.02 -6.19 3.52
CA ASN A 7 34.16 -5.61 2.84
C ASN A 7 35.52 -6.16 3.31
N ARG A 8 35.53 -7.08 4.27
CA ARG A 8 36.77 -7.73 4.75
C ARG A 8 37.17 -8.85 3.80
N MET A 9 38.45 -8.92 3.49
CA MET A 9 39.00 -9.87 2.51
C MET A 9 39.21 -11.31 3.06
N ASP A 10 39.06 -11.53 4.36
CA ASP A 10 39.49 -12.73 5.08
C ASP A 10 38.37 -13.66 5.57
N TRP A 11 37.26 -13.65 4.84
CA TRP A 11 36.18 -14.60 5.10
C TRP A 11 36.63 -16.04 4.84
N SER A 12 36.39 -16.92 5.81
CA SER A 12 36.72 -18.31 5.61
C SER A 12 35.97 -18.93 4.43
N PRO A 13 36.57 -19.86 3.66
CA PRO A 13 35.93 -20.52 2.54
C PRO A 13 34.60 -21.23 2.93
N ASN A 14 34.50 -21.71 4.16
CA ASN A 14 33.27 -22.34 4.67
C ASN A 14 32.16 -21.35 4.89
N PHE A 15 32.48 -20.16 5.40
CA PHE A 15 31.50 -19.07 5.52
C PHE A 15 31.01 -18.63 4.16
N GLN A 16 31.91 -18.40 3.19
CA GLN A 16 31.49 -18.00 1.83
C GLN A 16 30.60 -19.06 1.18
N ARG A 17 30.92 -20.34 1.29
CA ARG A 17 30.06 -21.42 0.79
C ARG A 17 28.70 -21.48 1.47
N SER A 18 28.64 -21.20 2.78
CA SER A 18 27.40 -21.20 3.53
C SER A 18 26.49 -20.03 3.13
N VAL A 19 27.06 -18.82 2.96
CA VAL A 19 26.36 -17.60 2.65
C VAL A 19 25.95 -17.52 1.18
N CYS A 20 26.81 -18.00 0.26
CA CYS A 20 26.59 -17.93 -1.19
C CYS A 20 25.87 -19.15 -1.76
N LYS A 21 25.06 -19.85 -0.98
CA LYS A 21 24.22 -20.95 -1.49
C LYS A 21 23.20 -20.49 -2.52
N GLY A 22 23.07 -21.26 -3.61
CA GLY A 22 22.11 -20.98 -4.68
C GLY A 22 22.51 -19.77 -5.51
N GLN A 23 21.56 -18.86 -5.72
CA GLN A 23 21.77 -17.62 -6.54
C GLN A 23 22.37 -16.45 -5.74
N ARG A 24 22.71 -16.62 -4.48
CA ARG A 24 23.25 -15.55 -3.65
C ARG A 24 24.69 -15.24 -4.03
N LYS A 25 24.99 -13.98 -4.19
CA LYS A 25 26.34 -13.46 -4.46
C LYS A 25 26.79 -12.55 -3.32
N LEU A 26 28.08 -12.57 -3.02
CA LEU A 26 28.71 -11.65 -2.07
C LEU A 26 29.45 -10.58 -2.86
N TYR A 27 29.12 -9.33 -2.58
CA TYR A 27 29.76 -8.16 -3.19
C TYR A 27 30.66 -7.50 -2.15
N GLN A 28 31.96 -7.50 -2.38
CA GLN A 28 33.00 -6.94 -1.50
C GLN A 28 33.49 -5.57 -2.00
N ASP A 29 32.67 -4.87 -2.75
CA ASP A 29 33.01 -3.57 -3.33
C ASP A 29 32.39 -2.44 -2.48
N LYS A 30 33.24 -1.51 -2.01
CA LYS A 30 32.83 -0.30 -1.27
C LYS A 30 31.95 0.63 -2.10
N THR A 31 32.03 0.52 -3.43
CA THR A 31 31.31 1.41 -4.38
C THR A 31 29.98 0.82 -4.85
N VAL A 32 29.60 -0.39 -4.42
CA VAL A 32 28.41 -1.09 -4.93
C VAL A 32 27.11 -0.26 -4.80
N PHE A 33 26.96 0.50 -3.71
CA PHE A 33 25.80 1.37 -3.54
C PHE A 33 25.83 2.58 -4.47
N ALA A 34 27.01 3.17 -4.66
CA ALA A 34 27.18 4.30 -5.60
C ALA A 34 26.95 3.84 -7.04
N GLN A 35 27.48 2.67 -7.41
CA GLN A 35 27.24 2.07 -8.73
C GLN A 35 25.75 1.74 -8.94
N GLY A 36 25.08 1.18 -7.94
CA GLY A 36 23.64 0.94 -7.97
C GLY A 36 22.82 2.21 -8.15
N GLY A 37 23.18 3.27 -7.42
CA GLY A 37 22.56 4.58 -7.55
C GLY A 37 22.77 5.22 -8.93
N LEU A 38 23.99 5.10 -9.49
CA LEU A 38 24.30 5.57 -10.84
C LEU A 38 23.49 4.84 -11.90
N LEU A 39 23.39 3.50 -11.80
CA LEU A 39 22.60 2.70 -12.74
C LEU A 39 21.11 3.03 -12.65
N ALA A 40 20.58 3.23 -11.43
CA ALA A 40 19.20 3.63 -11.24
C ALA A 40 18.92 5.04 -11.80
N GLY A 41 19.81 6.00 -11.54
CA GLY A 41 19.70 7.36 -12.09
C GLY A 41 19.75 7.37 -13.61
N ARG A 42 20.67 6.61 -14.20
CA ARG A 42 20.78 6.47 -15.65
C ARG A 42 19.52 5.84 -16.27
N ALA A 43 19.00 4.77 -15.68
CA ALA A 43 17.78 4.13 -16.15
C ALA A 43 16.56 5.08 -16.08
N ALA A 44 16.47 5.91 -15.02
CA ALA A 44 15.42 6.92 -14.90
C ALA A 44 15.50 7.98 -16.01
N VAL A 45 16.71 8.47 -16.33
CA VAL A 45 16.92 9.44 -17.42
C VAL A 45 16.63 8.83 -18.79
N GLU A 46 17.06 7.59 -19.02
CA GLU A 46 16.85 6.85 -20.27
C GLU A 46 15.45 6.24 -20.38
N LYS A 47 14.56 6.46 -19.40
CA LYS A 47 13.21 5.87 -19.31
C LYS A 47 13.19 4.34 -19.46
N ARG A 48 14.24 3.66 -19.02
CA ARG A 48 14.31 2.20 -18.98
C ARG A 48 13.57 1.68 -17.77
N GLU A 49 12.92 0.52 -17.91
CA GLU A 49 12.35 -0.18 -16.76
C GLU A 49 13.46 -0.59 -15.78
N LEU A 50 13.33 -0.11 -14.56
CA LEU A 50 14.17 -0.58 -13.46
C LEU A 50 13.70 -1.96 -13.00
N PRO A 51 14.62 -2.84 -12.54
CA PRO A 51 14.22 -4.07 -11.87
C PRO A 51 13.25 -3.75 -10.73
N ARG A 52 12.21 -4.55 -10.61
CA ARG A 52 11.18 -4.38 -9.57
C ARG A 52 11.82 -4.61 -8.20
N LEU A 53 12.22 -3.52 -7.55
CA LEU A 53 12.76 -3.55 -6.19
C LEU A 53 11.59 -3.52 -5.19
N VAL A 54 11.39 -4.61 -4.48
CA VAL A 54 10.48 -4.66 -3.33
C VAL A 54 11.30 -4.39 -2.08
N CYS A 55 11.13 -3.21 -1.49
CA CYS A 55 11.74 -2.87 -0.22
C CYS A 55 10.85 -3.40 0.90
N LYS A 56 11.41 -4.21 1.80
CA LYS A 56 10.71 -4.66 3.00
C LYS A 56 10.17 -3.46 3.81
N GLY A 57 8.93 -3.56 4.30
CA GLY A 57 8.27 -2.49 5.04
C GLY A 57 7.79 -1.31 4.18
N ARG A 58 7.74 -1.46 2.85
CA ARG A 58 7.17 -0.48 1.93
C ARG A 58 6.14 -1.10 1.01
N SER A 59 5.10 -0.32 0.67
CA SER A 59 4.07 -0.77 -0.25
C SER A 59 4.67 -1.05 -1.64
N PRO A 60 4.51 -2.25 -2.21
CA PRO A 60 4.98 -2.56 -3.56
C PRO A 60 4.11 -1.95 -4.65
N VAL A 61 2.91 -1.51 -4.31
CA VAL A 61 1.91 -0.96 -5.22
C VAL A 61 1.30 0.32 -4.67
N ARG A 62 0.60 1.07 -5.52
CA ARG A 62 -0.28 2.16 -5.12
C ARG A 62 -1.63 1.57 -4.73
N LEU A 63 -2.19 2.03 -3.61
CA LEU A 63 -3.53 1.71 -3.16
C LEU A 63 -4.43 2.94 -3.28
N SER A 64 -5.59 2.76 -3.89
CA SER A 64 -6.60 3.80 -4.03
C SER A 64 -8.00 3.23 -3.89
N LEU A 65 -8.96 4.05 -3.46
CA LEU A 65 -10.38 3.71 -3.52
C LEU A 65 -11.00 4.36 -4.73
N LEU A 66 -11.86 3.61 -5.42
CA LEU A 66 -12.69 4.15 -6.48
C LEU A 66 -13.93 4.79 -5.85
N VAL A 67 -13.96 6.13 -5.83
CA VAL A 67 -15.06 6.91 -5.26
C VAL A 67 -15.72 7.74 -6.36
N LYS A 68 -16.99 8.08 -6.14
CA LYS A 68 -17.71 9.01 -7.01
C LYS A 68 -17.65 10.41 -6.41
N HIS A 69 -17.19 11.37 -7.17
CA HIS A 69 -17.13 12.78 -6.78
C HIS A 69 -17.69 13.62 -7.91
N GLU A 70 -18.72 14.44 -7.60
CA GLU A 70 -19.42 15.28 -8.60
C GLU A 70 -19.91 14.49 -9.83
N GLY A 71 -20.42 13.27 -9.61
CA GLY A 71 -20.93 12.41 -10.68
C GLY A 71 -19.85 11.68 -11.49
N GLN A 72 -18.57 11.92 -11.23
CA GLN A 72 -17.43 11.27 -11.90
C GLN A 72 -16.73 10.27 -10.99
N GLU A 73 -16.31 9.16 -11.54
CA GLU A 73 -15.45 8.22 -10.80
C GLU A 73 -14.04 8.78 -10.72
N ARG A 74 -13.49 8.79 -9.49
CA ARG A 74 -12.14 9.26 -9.18
C ARG A 74 -11.45 8.30 -8.23
N GLU A 75 -10.14 8.22 -8.36
CA GLU A 75 -9.31 7.48 -7.42
C GLU A 75 -8.90 8.37 -6.25
N LEU A 76 -9.29 7.95 -5.05
CA LEU A 76 -8.80 8.52 -3.79
C LEU A 76 -7.59 7.70 -3.35
N VAL A 77 -6.41 8.29 -3.40
CA VAL A 77 -5.15 7.60 -3.05
C VAL A 77 -5.05 7.43 -1.54
N LEU A 78 -4.87 6.19 -1.09
CA LEU A 78 -4.65 5.82 0.31
C LEU A 78 -3.17 5.68 0.63
N ALA A 79 -2.41 5.10 -0.29
CA ALA A 79 -0.97 4.94 -0.16
C ALA A 79 -0.31 4.89 -1.55
N GLU A 80 0.75 5.65 -1.73
CA GLU A 80 1.56 5.57 -2.93
C GLU A 80 2.50 4.36 -2.90
N ARG A 81 2.91 3.89 -4.08
CA ARG A 81 3.97 2.90 -4.19
C ARG A 81 5.23 3.39 -3.47
N GLY A 82 5.81 2.55 -2.63
CA GLY A 82 6.98 2.90 -1.83
C GLY A 82 6.66 3.58 -0.49
N ALA A 83 5.40 3.85 -0.19
CA ALA A 83 4.99 4.36 1.11
C ALA A 83 5.41 3.41 2.23
N ALA A 84 5.91 3.95 3.34
CA ALA A 84 6.32 3.17 4.50
C ALA A 84 5.09 2.59 5.21
N LEU A 85 4.96 1.26 5.27
CA LEU A 85 3.76 0.58 5.78
C LEU A 85 3.42 0.96 7.22
N LEU A 86 4.42 1.15 8.08
CA LEU A 86 4.20 1.50 9.49
C LEU A 86 3.60 2.89 9.71
N THR A 87 3.77 3.81 8.76
CA THR A 87 3.33 5.20 8.88
C THR A 87 2.31 5.60 7.83
N ALA A 88 2.16 4.79 6.80
CA ALA A 88 1.17 5.05 5.77
C ALA A 88 -0.24 4.76 6.29
N GLY A 89 -1.09 5.75 6.16
CA GLY A 89 -2.49 5.69 6.53
C GLY A 89 -3.24 6.87 5.94
N ALA A 90 -4.54 6.74 5.84
CA ALA A 90 -5.43 7.78 5.36
C ALA A 90 -6.68 7.86 6.23
N ARG A 91 -7.22 9.07 6.38
CA ARG A 91 -8.52 9.32 6.98
C ARG A 91 -9.31 10.24 6.07
N PHE A 92 -10.53 9.88 5.83
CA PHE A 92 -11.41 10.66 4.96
C PHE A 92 -12.87 10.40 5.31
N ARG A 93 -13.72 11.30 4.85
CA ARG A 93 -15.19 11.19 4.97
C ARG A 93 -15.78 11.22 3.58
N PHE A 94 -16.74 10.37 3.32
CA PHE A 94 -17.47 10.37 2.06
C PHE A 94 -18.94 9.98 2.25
N LEU A 95 -19.74 10.30 1.24
CA LEU A 95 -21.13 9.87 1.14
C LEU A 95 -21.20 8.67 0.17
N PRO A 96 -21.56 7.48 0.63
CA PRO A 96 -21.54 6.28 -0.21
C PRO A 96 -22.65 6.24 -1.27
N GLU A 97 -23.63 7.15 -1.20
CA GLU A 97 -24.87 7.08 -2.00
C GLU A 97 -25.57 5.71 -1.79
N ASP A 98 -25.90 5.00 -2.88
CA ASP A 98 -26.56 3.70 -2.84
C ASP A 98 -25.61 2.51 -2.80
N ARG A 99 -24.32 2.74 -2.63
CA ARG A 99 -23.31 1.68 -2.69
C ARG A 99 -23.22 0.93 -1.36
N LYS A 100 -23.20 -0.39 -1.44
CA LYS A 100 -22.96 -1.28 -0.28
C LYS A 100 -21.48 -1.62 -0.10
N GLU A 101 -20.66 -1.30 -1.10
CA GLU A 101 -19.22 -1.55 -1.10
C GLU A 101 -18.49 -0.48 -1.92
N VAL A 102 -17.21 -0.29 -1.63
CA VAL A 102 -16.29 0.49 -2.45
C VAL A 102 -15.16 -0.41 -2.93
N GLN A 103 -14.59 -0.08 -4.10
CA GLN A 103 -13.52 -0.89 -4.68
C GLN A 103 -12.16 -0.34 -4.26
N LEU A 104 -11.36 -1.17 -3.59
CA LEU A 104 -9.95 -0.92 -3.33
C LEU A 104 -9.15 -1.39 -4.53
N LEU A 105 -8.49 -0.46 -5.18
CA LEU A 105 -7.66 -0.70 -6.36
C LEU A 105 -6.19 -0.81 -5.96
N LEU A 106 -5.55 -1.87 -6.39
CA LEU A 106 -4.10 -2.04 -6.31
C LEU A 106 -3.53 -1.79 -7.70
N SER A 107 -2.64 -0.81 -7.84
CA SER A 107 -2.08 -0.43 -9.14
C SER A 107 -0.56 -0.34 -9.12
N ASP A 108 0.04 -0.67 -10.26
CA ASP A 108 1.48 -0.56 -10.51
C ASP A 108 1.72 0.07 -11.88
N GLY A 109 2.52 1.16 -11.92
CA GLY A 109 2.79 1.88 -13.14
C GLY A 109 1.55 2.44 -13.87
N GLY A 110 0.49 2.77 -13.12
CA GLY A 110 -0.79 3.26 -13.68
C GLY A 110 -1.75 2.17 -14.17
N ARG A 111 -1.37 0.89 -14.05
CA ARG A 111 -2.24 -0.24 -14.38
C ARG A 111 -2.83 -0.86 -13.12
N VAL A 112 -4.15 -1.02 -13.07
CA VAL A 112 -4.82 -1.78 -12.01
C VAL A 112 -4.47 -3.26 -12.17
N ILE A 113 -3.88 -3.85 -11.13
CA ILE A 113 -3.50 -5.27 -11.08
C ILE A 113 -4.49 -6.12 -10.29
N ARG A 114 -5.18 -5.50 -9.31
CA ARG A 114 -6.18 -6.17 -8.49
C ARG A 114 -7.23 -5.15 -8.02
N SER A 115 -8.48 -5.60 -7.89
CA SER A 115 -9.57 -4.85 -7.26
C SER A 115 -10.18 -5.71 -6.16
N LEU A 116 -10.40 -5.13 -4.99
CA LEU A 116 -10.91 -5.81 -3.81
C LEU A 116 -12.10 -5.04 -3.25
N PRO A 117 -13.22 -5.67 -2.93
CA PRO A 117 -14.35 -4.99 -2.33
C PRO A 117 -14.07 -4.68 -0.84
N VAL A 118 -14.47 -3.49 -0.40
CA VAL A 118 -14.55 -3.10 1.01
C VAL A 118 -16.02 -2.84 1.32
N ALA A 119 -16.61 -3.68 2.15
CA ALA A 119 -18.03 -3.60 2.47
C ALA A 119 -18.35 -2.38 3.34
N LEU A 120 -19.51 -1.76 3.11
CA LEU A 120 -20.01 -0.61 3.88
C LEU A 120 -21.09 -1.06 4.87
N ASP A 121 -20.77 -2.04 5.68
CA ASP A 121 -21.68 -2.71 6.63
C ASP A 121 -22.06 -1.86 7.86
N VAL A 122 -21.45 -0.68 8.01
CA VAL A 122 -21.83 0.32 9.02
C VAL A 122 -23.04 1.15 8.61
N LEU A 123 -23.44 1.09 7.34
CA LEU A 123 -24.56 1.89 6.85
C LEU A 123 -25.83 1.54 7.62
N PRO A 124 -26.54 2.53 8.18
CA PRO A 124 -27.86 2.31 8.76
C PRO A 124 -28.87 2.00 7.66
N GLU A 125 -29.86 1.17 8.00
CA GLU A 125 -31.02 0.97 7.13
C GLU A 125 -31.91 2.22 7.18
N ARG A 126 -31.71 3.13 6.24
CA ARG A 126 -32.51 4.36 6.06
C ARG A 126 -33.02 4.41 4.63
N GLU A 127 -34.27 4.89 4.47
CA GLU A 127 -34.90 5.01 3.15
C GLU A 127 -34.18 6.03 2.25
N ASP A 128 -33.69 7.13 2.84
CA ASP A 128 -33.01 8.20 2.13
C ASP A 128 -31.52 7.95 1.86
N LYS A 129 -30.95 6.88 2.46
CA LYS A 129 -29.55 6.46 2.33
C LYS A 129 -28.52 7.56 2.62
N SER A 130 -28.93 8.64 3.26
CA SER A 130 -28.10 9.78 3.62
C SER A 130 -27.29 9.46 4.88
N CYS A 131 -26.04 9.10 4.70
CA CYS A 131 -25.11 8.84 5.79
C CYS A 131 -23.69 9.07 5.34
N TYR A 132 -22.97 9.94 6.05
CA TYR A 132 -21.53 10.03 5.90
C TYR A 132 -20.84 8.86 6.63
N ILE A 133 -19.80 8.36 6.01
CA ILE A 133 -18.91 7.36 6.63
C ILE A 133 -17.54 8.00 6.84
N ASP A 134 -17.05 7.95 8.07
CA ASP A 134 -15.66 8.22 8.39
C ASP A 134 -14.87 6.93 8.20
N VAL A 135 -13.84 7.00 7.37
CA VAL A 135 -12.97 5.86 7.07
C VAL A 135 -11.56 6.16 7.53
N SER A 136 -10.99 5.22 8.27
CA SER A 136 -9.56 5.17 8.58
C SER A 136 -8.97 3.95 7.90
N PHE A 137 -7.88 4.15 7.18
CA PHE A 137 -7.09 3.12 6.54
C PHE A 137 -5.71 3.07 7.16
N ARG A 138 -5.19 1.86 7.40
CA ARG A 138 -3.80 1.61 7.77
C ARG A 138 -3.37 0.22 7.32
N PHE A 139 -2.06 -0.01 7.19
CA PHE A 139 -1.57 -1.37 7.06
C PHE A 139 -1.52 -2.05 8.43
N SER A 140 -2.07 -3.26 8.54
CA SER A 140 -1.91 -4.11 9.73
C SER A 140 -0.58 -4.88 9.67
N ASP A 141 -0.16 -5.30 8.48
CA ASP A 141 1.15 -5.91 8.22
C ASP A 141 1.62 -5.66 6.77
N GLU A 142 2.64 -6.40 6.32
CA GLU A 142 3.19 -6.27 4.96
C GLU A 142 2.21 -6.72 3.85
N ARG A 143 1.17 -7.48 4.19
CA ARG A 143 0.23 -8.10 3.24
C ARG A 143 -1.22 -7.66 3.42
N ARG A 144 -1.53 -7.01 4.54
CA ARG A 144 -2.90 -6.72 4.93
C ARG A 144 -3.11 -5.25 5.23
N ALA A 145 -4.29 -4.79 4.88
CA ALA A 145 -4.78 -3.46 5.20
C ALA A 145 -6.01 -3.55 6.11
N GLU A 146 -6.08 -2.69 7.09
CA GLU A 146 -7.22 -2.54 7.98
C GLU A 146 -8.00 -1.29 7.62
N PHE A 147 -9.30 -1.44 7.46
CA PHE A 147 -10.27 -0.37 7.32
C PHE A 147 -11.11 -0.29 8.58
N THR A 148 -11.18 0.87 9.19
CA THR A 148 -12.16 1.17 10.23
C THR A 148 -13.17 2.14 9.64
N LEU A 149 -14.43 1.75 9.64
CA LEU A 149 -15.55 2.52 9.13
C LEU A 149 -16.45 2.93 10.31
N VAL A 150 -16.88 4.17 10.34
CA VAL A 150 -17.74 4.69 11.41
C VAL A 150 -18.88 5.48 10.77
N ASP A 151 -20.11 5.18 11.20
CA ASP A 151 -21.27 6.01 10.84
C ASP A 151 -21.13 7.41 11.43
N ALA A 152 -20.93 8.41 10.60
CA ALA A 152 -20.80 9.81 10.96
C ALA A 152 -22.13 10.60 10.87
N GLY A 153 -23.23 9.92 10.52
CA GLY A 153 -24.54 10.55 10.39
C GLY A 153 -24.66 11.50 9.22
N PHE A 154 -25.69 12.37 9.26
CA PHE A 154 -25.94 13.40 8.24
C PHE A 154 -26.46 14.67 8.91
N GLY A 155 -25.58 15.43 9.53
CA GLY A 155 -25.90 16.65 10.23
C GLY A 155 -26.79 16.45 11.46
N GLU A 156 -27.59 17.46 11.79
CA GLU A 156 -28.53 17.42 12.93
C GLU A 156 -29.76 16.54 12.66
N ILE A 157 -30.12 16.32 11.41
CA ILE A 157 -31.30 15.57 10.99
C ILE A 157 -31.10 14.07 11.29
N PHE A 158 -29.90 13.57 11.03
CA PHE A 158 -29.53 12.17 11.24
C PHE A 158 -28.23 12.10 12.04
N PRO A 159 -28.29 12.09 13.37
CA PRO A 159 -27.10 12.01 14.21
C PRO A 159 -26.35 10.69 13.98
N PRO A 160 -25.03 10.65 14.22
CA PRO A 160 -24.24 9.44 14.10
C PRO A 160 -24.79 8.34 14.99
N SER A 161 -24.89 7.12 14.48
CA SER A 161 -25.35 5.96 15.27
C SER A 161 -24.27 5.42 16.22
N GLY A 162 -23.01 5.80 16.02
CA GLY A 162 -21.87 5.25 16.73
C GLY A 162 -21.50 3.84 16.27
N LYS A 163 -22.14 3.32 15.21
CA LYS A 163 -21.82 2.02 14.66
C LYS A 163 -20.43 2.07 14.00
N GLU A 164 -19.59 1.11 14.39
CA GLU A 164 -18.23 0.95 13.87
C GLU A 164 -18.07 -0.46 13.30
N SER A 165 -17.38 -0.57 12.18
CA SER A 165 -16.95 -1.83 11.60
C SER A 165 -15.45 -1.80 11.34
N ARG A 166 -14.80 -2.94 11.53
CA ARG A 166 -13.38 -3.13 11.20
C ARG A 166 -13.27 -4.30 10.26
N GLN A 167 -12.58 -4.05 9.15
CA GLN A 167 -12.37 -5.04 8.10
C GLN A 167 -10.89 -5.12 7.79
N GLU A 168 -10.40 -6.35 7.72
CA GLU A 168 -9.05 -6.63 7.25
C GLU A 168 -9.11 -7.18 5.84
N VAL A 169 -8.34 -6.60 4.94
CA VAL A 169 -8.29 -6.96 3.52
C VAL A 169 -6.90 -7.48 3.18
N GLU A 170 -6.83 -8.70 2.65
CA GLU A 170 -5.57 -9.27 2.17
C GLU A 170 -5.25 -8.72 0.79
N LEU A 171 -4.13 -8.00 0.69
CA LEU A 171 -3.75 -7.24 -0.50
C LEU A 171 -3.08 -8.13 -1.54
N TRP A 172 -2.26 -9.08 -1.10
CA TRP A 172 -1.54 -10.04 -1.95
C TRP A 172 -1.19 -11.30 -1.18
N ASP A 173 -1.10 -12.39 -1.91
CA ASP A 173 -0.75 -13.74 -1.42
C ASP A 173 0.73 -13.85 -1.00
#